data_afd04255f009cad9cd6175f144124b55
#
_entry.id   afd04255f009cad9cd6175f144124b55
#
_cell.length_a   1.000
_cell.length_b   1.000
_cell.length_c   1.000
_cell.angle_alpha   90.00
_cell.angle_beta   90.00
_cell.angle_gamma   90.00
#
_symmetry.space_group_name_H-M   'P 1'
#
loop_
_entity.id
_entity.type
_entity.pdbx_description
1 polymer ?
#
loop_
_entity_poly.entity_id
_entity_poly.type
_entity_poly.pdbx_seq_one_letter_code
_entity_poly.pdbx_strand_id
1 'polypeptide(L)'
;MPFLVASTTVIVLVVVGVLVLLLFAVGLFIWSVYNRLITLQQRYKNAVSQIGVQLQRRHDLIPGLVDSVKAYMSHEKNTLDAVIAARNECQMSLKNATGNLGDLSAMKAVIGSENALTGFLSRLMMIKEDYPDLKANQNVMKLQEELTTTENRIAFARQHYNDSATLYNTDKRKFPAVLIAAKLGHRNDAAMWELQDDAARQAP
;
A
#
# COMPACT_ATOMS: atom_id res chain seq x y z
N MET A 1 -17.62 69.74 6.61
CA MET A 1 -16.61 68.97 5.84
C MET A 1 -15.77 68.01 6.73
N PRO A 2 -15.29 68.30 7.98
CA PRO A 2 -14.43 67.41 8.74
C PRO A 2 -15.13 66.10 9.18
N PHE A 3 -16.42 66.09 9.48
CA PHE A 3 -17.16 64.92 9.90
C PHE A 3 -17.35 63.83 8.81
N LEU A 4 -17.46 64.22 7.55
CA LEU A 4 -17.54 63.29 6.41
C LEU A 4 -16.19 62.58 6.16
N VAL A 5 -15.05 63.29 6.34
CA VAL A 5 -13.70 62.74 6.15
C VAL A 5 -13.39 61.75 7.31
N ALA A 6 -13.77 62.05 8.54
CA ALA A 6 -13.60 61.17 9.68
C ALA A 6 -14.42 59.87 9.54
N SER A 7 -15.65 59.95 9.02
CA SER A 7 -16.50 58.77 8.77
C SER A 7 -15.95 57.85 7.66
N THR A 8 -15.42 58.40 6.56
CA THR A 8 -14.81 57.60 5.49
C THR A 8 -13.51 56.91 5.93
N THR A 9 -12.67 57.57 6.74
CA THR A 9 -11.44 56.92 7.28
C THR A 9 -11.75 55.75 8.21
N VAL A 10 -12.75 55.88 9.06
CA VAL A 10 -13.20 54.75 9.93
C VAL A 10 -13.72 53.60 9.11
N ILE A 11 -14.53 53.84 8.09
CA ILE A 11 -15.05 52.79 7.19
C ILE A 11 -13.91 52.09 6.48
N VAL A 12 -12.93 52.81 5.93
CA VAL A 12 -11.76 52.23 5.28
C VAL A 12 -10.95 51.36 6.24
N LEU A 13 -10.70 51.80 7.47
CA LEU A 13 -9.96 51.02 8.47
C LEU A 13 -10.72 49.72 8.84
N VAL A 14 -12.04 49.78 8.99
CA VAL A 14 -12.88 48.58 9.24
C VAL A 14 -12.81 47.63 8.08
N VAL A 15 -12.93 48.09 6.84
CA VAL A 15 -12.85 47.24 5.64
C VAL A 15 -11.47 46.58 5.52
N VAL A 16 -10.39 47.34 5.73
CA VAL A 16 -9.03 46.79 5.73
C VAL A 16 -8.84 45.77 6.85
N GLY A 17 -9.35 46.03 8.05
CA GLY A 17 -9.31 45.11 9.18
C GLY A 17 -10.03 43.79 8.86
N VAL A 18 -11.22 43.86 8.25
CA VAL A 18 -11.98 42.67 7.83
C VAL A 18 -11.23 41.88 6.74
N LEU A 19 -10.63 42.57 5.75
CA LEU A 19 -9.83 41.92 4.70
C LEU A 19 -8.62 41.20 5.27
N VAL A 20 -7.89 41.80 6.20
CA VAL A 20 -6.74 41.19 6.87
C VAL A 20 -7.18 39.93 7.65
N LEU A 21 -8.30 40.03 8.35
CA LEU A 21 -8.85 38.91 9.12
C LEU A 21 -9.29 37.74 8.21
N LEU A 22 -9.90 38.04 7.08
CA LEU A 22 -10.26 37.03 6.05
C LEU A 22 -9.01 36.35 5.47
N LEU A 23 -7.98 37.14 5.10
CA LEU A 23 -6.73 36.56 4.58
C LEU A 23 -6.03 35.69 5.61
N PHE A 24 -6.05 36.08 6.87
CA PHE A 24 -5.49 35.30 7.97
C PHE A 24 -6.28 33.97 8.15
N ALA A 25 -7.60 34.01 8.13
CA ALA A 25 -8.45 32.82 8.21
C ALA A 25 -8.21 31.85 7.03
N VAL A 26 -8.08 32.38 5.81
CA VAL A 26 -7.69 31.58 4.62
C VAL A 26 -6.30 30.96 4.80
N GLY A 27 -5.34 31.69 5.33
CA GLY A 27 -4.00 31.16 5.61
C GLY A 27 -4.02 29.99 6.60
N LEU A 28 -4.73 30.13 7.72
CA LEU A 28 -4.91 29.06 8.71
C LEU A 28 -5.62 27.86 8.11
N PHE A 29 -6.62 28.08 7.28
CA PHE A 29 -7.33 27.03 6.56
C PHE A 29 -6.39 26.22 5.65
N ILE A 30 -5.61 26.91 4.79
CA ILE A 30 -4.64 26.25 3.89
C ILE A 30 -3.63 25.45 4.69
N TRP A 31 -3.11 26.00 5.78
CA TRP A 31 -2.18 25.33 6.68
C TRP A 31 -2.77 24.06 7.29
N SER A 32 -4.02 24.11 7.74
CA SER A 32 -4.74 22.95 8.29
C SER A 32 -4.92 21.83 7.24
N VAL A 33 -5.37 22.20 6.03
CA VAL A 33 -5.54 21.23 4.92
C VAL A 33 -4.22 20.59 4.54
N TYR A 34 -3.15 21.40 4.42
CA TYR A 34 -1.80 20.90 4.12
C TYR A 34 -1.33 19.87 5.14
N ASN A 35 -1.38 20.19 6.43
CA ASN A 35 -0.95 19.31 7.50
C ASN A 35 -1.76 18.00 7.53
N ARG A 36 -3.06 18.09 7.29
CA ARG A 36 -3.94 16.93 7.21
C ARG A 36 -3.57 16.02 6.05
N LEU A 37 -3.36 16.56 4.85
CA LEU A 37 -2.98 15.78 3.67
C LEU A 37 -1.61 15.12 3.83
N ILE A 38 -0.63 15.82 4.40
CA ILE A 38 0.67 15.23 4.74
C ILE A 38 0.53 14.07 5.73
N THR A 39 -0.28 14.24 6.78
CA THR A 39 -0.52 13.18 7.77
C THR A 39 -1.12 11.94 7.12
N LEU A 40 -2.12 12.10 6.26
CA LEU A 40 -2.76 11.00 5.55
C LEU A 40 -1.82 10.35 4.54
N GLN A 41 -0.99 11.14 3.85
CA GLN A 41 0.04 10.64 2.96
C GLN A 41 1.04 9.75 3.70
N GLN A 42 1.51 10.18 4.88
CA GLN A 42 2.43 9.38 5.69
C GLN A 42 1.77 8.09 6.21
N ARG A 43 0.47 8.11 6.52
CA ARG A 43 -0.26 6.90 6.95
C ARG A 43 -0.26 5.82 5.87
N TYR A 44 -0.62 6.14 4.61
CA TYR A 44 -0.60 5.12 3.58
C TYR A 44 0.82 4.68 3.21
N LYS A 45 1.82 5.56 3.25
CA LYS A 45 3.23 5.18 3.06
C LYS A 45 3.73 4.22 4.14
N ASN A 46 3.36 4.45 5.40
CA ASN A 46 3.67 3.55 6.50
C ASN A 46 2.98 2.19 6.31
N ALA A 47 1.73 2.18 5.82
CA ALA A 47 1.02 0.95 5.52
C ALA A 47 1.71 0.12 4.40
N VAL A 48 2.27 0.77 3.36
CA VAL A 48 3.13 0.10 2.35
C VAL A 48 4.32 -0.58 3.02
N SER A 49 5.00 0.12 3.93
CA SER A 49 6.15 -0.44 4.64
C SER A 49 5.76 -1.66 5.49
N GLN A 50 4.59 -1.65 6.12
CA GLN A 50 4.06 -2.79 6.89
C GLN A 50 3.79 -4.01 6.00
N ILE A 51 3.22 -3.79 4.79
CA ILE A 51 3.10 -4.86 3.80
C ILE A 51 4.48 -5.42 3.46
N GLY A 52 5.45 -4.56 3.17
CA GLY A 52 6.82 -4.94 2.83
C GLY A 52 7.46 -5.86 3.88
N VAL A 53 7.26 -5.59 5.17
CA VAL A 53 7.76 -6.44 6.26
C VAL A 53 7.14 -7.84 6.22
N GLN A 54 5.83 -7.97 5.95
CA GLN A 54 5.17 -9.28 5.90
C GLN A 54 5.55 -10.04 4.62
N LEU A 55 5.69 -9.35 3.48
CA LEU A 55 6.18 -9.96 2.23
C LEU A 55 7.61 -10.47 2.40
N GLN A 56 8.50 -9.68 3.02
CA GLN A 56 9.86 -10.12 3.29
C GLN A 56 9.87 -11.39 4.16
N ARG A 57 9.06 -11.45 5.22
CA ARG A 57 8.94 -12.66 6.06
C ARG A 57 8.48 -13.87 5.24
N ARG A 58 7.50 -13.71 4.33
CA ARG A 58 7.08 -14.77 3.42
C ARG A 58 8.23 -15.25 2.54
N HIS A 59 9.00 -14.31 1.95
CA HIS A 59 10.14 -14.63 1.11
C HIS A 59 11.25 -15.39 1.87
N ASP A 60 11.43 -15.09 3.16
CA ASP A 60 12.45 -15.72 3.99
C ASP A 60 12.09 -17.16 4.41
N LEU A 61 10.80 -17.50 4.43
CA LEU A 61 10.31 -18.86 4.73
C LEU A 61 10.45 -19.82 3.54
N ILE A 62 10.40 -19.31 2.30
CA ILE A 62 10.35 -20.14 1.09
C ILE A 62 11.58 -21.01 0.87
N PRO A 63 12.85 -20.54 1.05
CA PRO A 63 14.02 -21.41 0.93
C PRO A 63 13.96 -22.61 1.86
N GLY A 64 13.61 -22.39 3.13
CA GLY A 64 13.46 -23.46 4.11
C GLY A 64 12.39 -24.48 3.74
N LEU A 65 11.28 -24.03 3.15
CA LEU A 65 10.24 -24.92 2.62
C LEU A 65 10.80 -25.75 1.46
N VAL A 66 11.42 -25.12 0.46
CA VAL A 66 11.99 -25.80 -0.71
C VAL A 66 13.05 -26.81 -0.30
N ASP A 67 13.95 -26.46 0.60
CA ASP A 67 14.98 -27.38 1.12
C ASP A 67 14.37 -28.58 1.86
N SER A 68 13.30 -28.34 2.64
CA SER A 68 12.61 -29.41 3.38
C SER A 68 11.86 -30.38 2.48
N VAL A 69 11.34 -29.94 1.32
CA VAL A 69 10.59 -30.82 0.40
C VAL A 69 11.47 -31.47 -0.67
N LYS A 70 12.65 -30.90 -0.96
CA LYS A 70 13.55 -31.30 -2.05
C LYS A 70 13.98 -32.79 -1.96
N ALA A 71 14.19 -33.31 -0.76
CA ALA A 71 14.59 -34.70 -0.56
C ALA A 71 13.48 -35.69 -0.94
N TYR A 72 12.22 -35.29 -0.80
CA TYR A 72 11.02 -36.10 -1.09
C TYR A 72 10.51 -35.92 -2.51
N MET A 73 10.73 -34.74 -3.10
CA MET A 73 10.20 -34.33 -4.40
C MET A 73 11.33 -34.18 -5.44
N SER A 74 12.25 -35.13 -5.50
CA SER A 74 13.43 -35.07 -6.38
C SER A 74 13.07 -35.00 -7.89
N HIS A 75 11.91 -35.51 -8.28
CA HIS A 75 11.40 -35.47 -9.67
C HIS A 75 10.73 -34.14 -10.04
N GLU A 76 10.41 -33.29 -9.03
CA GLU A 76 9.70 -32.01 -9.20
C GLU A 76 10.65 -30.80 -9.27
N LYS A 77 11.88 -31.02 -9.74
CA LYS A 77 12.91 -30.00 -9.79
C LYS A 77 12.44 -28.70 -10.46
N ASN A 78 11.73 -28.80 -11.58
CA ASN A 78 11.24 -27.62 -12.32
C ASN A 78 10.25 -26.79 -11.49
N THR A 79 9.40 -27.44 -10.69
CA THR A 79 8.45 -26.74 -9.81
C THR A 79 9.18 -26.03 -8.68
N LEU A 80 10.17 -26.68 -8.06
CA LEU A 80 10.96 -26.09 -6.98
C LEU A 80 11.80 -24.90 -7.49
N ASP A 81 12.45 -25.04 -8.64
CA ASP A 81 13.22 -23.98 -9.28
C ASP A 81 12.32 -22.78 -9.65
N ALA A 82 11.09 -23.02 -10.14
CA ALA A 82 10.13 -21.98 -10.46
C ALA A 82 9.68 -21.18 -9.21
N VAL A 83 9.48 -21.85 -8.06
CA VAL A 83 9.16 -21.18 -6.79
C VAL A 83 10.31 -20.26 -6.35
N ILE A 84 11.56 -20.73 -6.43
CA ILE A 84 12.72 -19.92 -6.08
C ILE A 84 12.90 -18.74 -7.03
N ALA A 85 12.70 -18.93 -8.33
CA ALA A 85 12.79 -17.86 -9.33
C ALA A 85 11.71 -16.78 -9.06
N ALA A 86 10.46 -17.18 -8.85
CA ALA A 86 9.37 -16.26 -8.52
C ALA A 86 9.62 -15.49 -7.22
N ARG A 87 10.14 -16.16 -6.19
CA ARG A 87 10.53 -15.51 -4.92
C ARG A 87 11.61 -14.46 -5.14
N ASN A 88 12.61 -14.72 -5.98
CA ASN A 88 13.68 -13.76 -6.27
C ASN A 88 13.13 -12.54 -7.04
N GLU A 89 12.20 -12.74 -7.96
CA GLU A 89 11.51 -11.65 -8.66
C GLU A 89 10.70 -10.77 -7.69
N CYS A 90 9.96 -11.38 -6.75
CA CYS A 90 9.26 -10.66 -5.70
C CYS A 90 10.19 -9.79 -4.86
N GLN A 91 11.36 -10.31 -4.47
CA GLN A 91 12.34 -9.53 -3.70
C GLN A 91 12.87 -8.32 -4.48
N MET A 92 13.14 -8.47 -5.78
CA MET A 92 13.58 -7.36 -6.62
C MET A 92 12.47 -6.29 -6.75
N SER A 93 11.24 -6.71 -7.03
CA SER A 93 10.08 -5.82 -7.13
C SER A 93 9.83 -5.08 -5.82
N LEU A 94 9.89 -5.77 -4.68
CA LEU A 94 9.71 -5.18 -3.35
C LEU A 94 10.80 -4.15 -3.04
N LYS A 95 12.06 -4.45 -3.35
CA LYS A 95 13.19 -3.53 -3.17
C LYS A 95 13.00 -2.25 -4.00
N ASN A 96 12.57 -2.38 -5.24
CA ASN A 96 12.28 -1.23 -6.10
C ASN A 96 11.13 -0.37 -5.56
N ALA A 97 10.05 -0.99 -5.09
CA ALA A 97 8.89 -0.29 -4.54
C ALA A 97 9.20 0.42 -3.21
N THR A 98 10.04 -0.17 -2.35
CA THR A 98 10.48 0.47 -1.10
C THR A 98 11.38 1.68 -1.35
N GLY A 99 12.15 1.68 -2.43
CA GLY A 99 12.94 2.83 -2.87
C GLY A 99 12.11 3.97 -3.49
N ASN A 100 10.91 3.66 -3.99
CA ASN A 100 10.02 4.57 -4.71
C ASN A 100 8.60 4.55 -4.13
N LEU A 101 8.47 4.81 -2.82
CA LEU A 101 7.20 4.80 -2.11
C LEU A 101 6.20 5.79 -2.73
N GLY A 102 5.13 5.27 -3.32
CA GLY A 102 4.08 6.04 -3.99
C GLY A 102 4.14 5.96 -5.53
N ASP A 103 5.11 5.26 -6.11
CA ASP A 103 5.11 4.96 -7.54
C ASP A 103 4.10 3.85 -7.85
N LEU A 104 3.11 4.20 -8.68
CA LEU A 104 2.05 3.28 -9.12
C LEU A 104 2.63 2.08 -9.89
N SER A 105 3.64 2.30 -10.73
CA SER A 105 4.24 1.24 -11.55
C SER A 105 5.02 0.24 -10.70
N ALA A 106 5.79 0.74 -9.72
CA ALA A 106 6.51 -0.10 -8.78
C ALA A 106 5.56 -0.94 -7.91
N MET A 107 4.43 -0.34 -7.45
CA MET A 107 3.41 -1.08 -6.69
C MET A 107 2.75 -2.18 -7.53
N LYS A 108 2.40 -1.90 -8.79
CA LYS A 108 1.83 -2.90 -9.71
C LYS A 108 2.79 -4.06 -9.98
N ALA A 109 4.10 -3.78 -10.09
CA ALA A 109 5.11 -4.81 -10.24
C ALA A 109 5.17 -5.76 -9.02
N VAL A 110 5.09 -5.21 -7.79
CA VAL A 110 5.01 -6.03 -6.56
C VAL A 110 3.75 -6.90 -6.59
N ILE A 111 2.58 -6.33 -6.88
CA ILE A 111 1.32 -7.07 -6.92
C ILE A 111 1.41 -8.21 -7.95
N GLY A 112 1.93 -7.95 -9.15
CA GLY A 112 2.06 -8.96 -10.20
C GLY A 112 3.00 -10.11 -9.82
N SER A 113 4.18 -9.80 -9.29
CA SER A 113 5.15 -10.82 -8.85
C SER A 113 4.64 -11.64 -7.67
N GLU A 114 3.96 -11.02 -6.68
CA GLU A 114 3.37 -11.73 -5.54
C GLU A 114 2.22 -12.68 -5.96
N ASN A 115 1.40 -12.28 -6.92
CA ASN A 115 0.36 -13.14 -7.48
C ASN A 115 0.97 -14.36 -8.20
N ALA A 116 2.05 -14.17 -8.98
CA ALA A 116 2.77 -15.26 -9.60
C ALA A 116 3.37 -16.23 -8.56
N LEU A 117 4.04 -15.71 -7.54
CA LEU A 117 4.58 -16.51 -6.44
C LEU A 117 3.48 -17.30 -5.71
N THR A 118 2.33 -16.70 -5.45
CA THR A 118 1.17 -17.39 -4.85
C THR A 118 0.72 -18.56 -5.74
N GLY A 119 0.66 -18.39 -7.06
CA GLY A 119 0.34 -19.45 -8.00
C GLY A 119 1.33 -20.61 -7.95
N PHE A 120 2.63 -20.33 -7.93
CA PHE A 120 3.67 -21.39 -7.83
C PHE A 120 3.63 -22.10 -6.47
N LEU A 121 3.43 -21.39 -5.37
CA LEU A 121 3.27 -22.02 -4.05
C LEU A 121 2.02 -22.90 -3.98
N SER A 122 0.91 -22.45 -4.54
CA SER A 122 -0.33 -23.26 -4.61
C SER A 122 -0.11 -24.55 -5.41
N ARG A 123 0.61 -24.47 -6.53
CA ARG A 123 0.98 -25.63 -7.33
C ARG A 123 1.88 -26.59 -6.55
N LEU A 124 2.88 -26.09 -5.84
CA LEU A 124 3.75 -26.89 -4.96
C LEU A 124 2.94 -27.60 -3.88
N MET A 125 1.97 -26.90 -3.27
CA MET A 125 1.09 -27.50 -2.24
C MET A 125 0.17 -28.59 -2.82
N MET A 126 -0.31 -28.47 -4.06
CA MET A 126 -1.07 -29.54 -4.72
C MET A 126 -0.22 -30.78 -4.96
N ILE A 127 0.99 -30.61 -5.53
CA ILE A 127 1.90 -31.74 -5.80
C ILE A 127 2.29 -32.45 -4.50
N LYS A 128 2.48 -31.71 -3.40
CA LYS A 128 2.78 -32.28 -2.08
C LYS A 128 1.76 -33.35 -1.65
N GLU A 129 0.51 -33.25 -2.11
CA GLU A 129 -0.55 -34.23 -1.77
C GLU A 129 -0.24 -35.64 -2.26
N ASP A 130 0.59 -35.78 -3.29
CA ASP A 130 1.02 -37.08 -3.85
C ASP A 130 2.15 -37.73 -3.06
N TYR A 131 2.69 -37.07 -2.03
CA TYR A 131 3.82 -37.51 -1.23
C TYR A 131 3.45 -37.71 0.25
N PRO A 132 2.98 -38.94 0.66
CA PRO A 132 2.50 -39.20 2.03
C PRO A 132 3.53 -38.94 3.12
N ASP A 133 4.80 -39.29 2.89
CA ASP A 133 5.89 -39.10 3.86
C ASP A 133 6.16 -37.58 4.09
N LEU A 134 5.98 -36.78 3.07
CA LEU A 134 6.14 -35.33 3.16
C LEU A 134 5.01 -34.70 3.98
N LYS A 135 3.79 -35.22 3.90
CA LYS A 135 2.66 -34.77 4.72
C LYS A 135 2.88 -34.97 6.21
N ALA A 136 3.58 -36.05 6.58
CA ALA A 136 3.91 -36.37 7.99
C ALA A 136 5.13 -35.60 8.51
N ASN A 137 5.85 -34.88 7.65
CA ASN A 137 7.07 -34.16 8.05
C ASN A 137 6.72 -32.91 8.86
N GLN A 138 7.12 -32.91 10.15
CA GLN A 138 6.80 -31.83 11.09
C GLN A 138 7.39 -30.47 10.67
N ASN A 139 8.58 -30.45 10.07
CA ASN A 139 9.19 -29.20 9.61
C ASN A 139 8.39 -28.58 8.46
N VAL A 140 7.93 -29.39 7.51
CA VAL A 140 7.11 -28.93 6.40
C VAL A 140 5.76 -28.42 6.90
N MET A 141 5.12 -29.13 7.83
CA MET A 141 3.85 -28.68 8.44
C MET A 141 4.02 -27.34 9.15
N LYS A 142 5.09 -27.17 9.95
CA LYS A 142 5.38 -25.92 10.64
C LYS A 142 5.61 -24.75 9.68
N LEU A 143 6.41 -24.95 8.62
CA LEU A 143 6.67 -23.94 7.60
C LEU A 143 5.39 -23.57 6.84
N GLN A 144 4.53 -24.52 6.55
CA GLN A 144 3.22 -24.28 5.92
C GLN A 144 2.30 -23.47 6.84
N GLU A 145 2.26 -23.75 8.14
CA GLU A 145 1.50 -22.98 9.13
C GLU A 145 2.03 -21.54 9.23
N GLU A 146 3.35 -21.34 9.24
CA GLU A 146 3.96 -20.02 9.24
C GLU A 146 3.67 -19.24 7.96
N LEU A 147 3.70 -19.90 6.79
CA LEU A 147 3.31 -19.30 5.52
C LEU A 147 1.84 -18.88 5.52
N THR A 148 0.93 -19.75 5.99
CA THR A 148 -0.50 -19.43 6.12
C THR A 148 -0.74 -18.26 7.06
N THR A 149 -0.05 -18.24 8.20
CA THR A 149 -0.10 -17.13 9.15
C THR A 149 0.39 -15.82 8.52
N THR A 150 1.48 -15.89 7.76
CA THR A 150 2.04 -14.73 7.06
C THR A 150 1.10 -14.24 5.97
N GLU A 151 0.44 -15.12 5.20
CA GLU A 151 -0.57 -14.76 4.21
C GLU A 151 -1.75 -14.00 4.83
N ASN A 152 -2.26 -14.46 5.98
CA ASN A 152 -3.30 -13.75 6.72
C ASN A 152 -2.83 -12.34 7.15
N ARG A 153 -1.59 -12.22 7.63
CA ARG A 153 -1.03 -10.91 8.00
C ARG A 153 -0.86 -9.99 6.79
N ILE A 154 -0.47 -10.52 5.63
CA ILE A 154 -0.40 -9.79 4.36
C ILE A 154 -1.79 -9.29 3.98
N ALA A 155 -2.82 -10.13 4.07
CA ALA A 155 -4.20 -9.74 3.77
C ALA A 155 -4.68 -8.57 4.65
N PHE A 156 -4.44 -8.62 5.97
CA PHE A 156 -4.75 -7.52 6.88
C PHE A 156 -3.94 -6.24 6.57
N ALA A 157 -2.65 -6.38 6.26
CA ALA A 157 -1.82 -5.23 5.91
C ALA A 157 -2.27 -4.57 4.59
N ARG A 158 -2.70 -5.36 3.59
CA ARG A 158 -3.30 -4.88 2.33
C ARG A 158 -4.59 -4.11 2.58
N GLN A 159 -5.48 -4.66 3.41
CA GLN A 159 -6.71 -3.96 3.78
C GLN A 159 -6.41 -2.63 4.45
N HIS A 160 -5.52 -2.60 5.45
CA HIS A 160 -5.11 -1.36 6.12
C HIS A 160 -4.50 -0.34 5.15
N TYR A 161 -3.71 -0.80 4.17
CA TYR A 161 -3.18 0.07 3.11
C TYR A 161 -4.32 0.66 2.27
N ASN A 162 -5.24 -0.17 1.78
CA ASN A 162 -6.37 0.28 0.96
C ASN A 162 -7.25 1.28 1.71
N ASP A 163 -7.54 1.06 2.99
CA ASP A 163 -8.28 1.98 3.83
C ASP A 163 -7.55 3.33 3.96
N SER A 164 -6.24 3.29 4.20
CA SER A 164 -5.42 4.48 4.33
C SER A 164 -5.31 5.26 3.01
N ALA A 165 -5.15 4.57 1.87
CA ALA A 165 -5.12 5.14 0.54
C ALA A 165 -6.48 5.77 0.17
N THR A 166 -7.58 5.07 0.48
CA THR A 166 -8.94 5.57 0.26
C THR A 166 -9.19 6.84 1.07
N LEU A 167 -8.79 6.85 2.34
CA LEU A 167 -8.95 8.03 3.20
C LEU A 167 -8.18 9.23 2.65
N TYR A 168 -6.91 9.04 2.23
CA TYR A 168 -6.10 10.08 1.62
C TYR A 168 -6.74 10.59 0.32
N ASN A 169 -7.13 9.70 -0.60
CA ASN A 169 -7.74 10.06 -1.87
C ASN A 169 -9.07 10.79 -1.69
N THR A 170 -9.89 10.33 -0.74
CA THR A 170 -11.18 10.94 -0.41
C THR A 170 -11.00 12.35 0.18
N ASP A 171 -10.14 12.52 1.16
CA ASP A 171 -9.91 13.83 1.79
C ASP A 171 -9.35 14.85 0.81
N LYS A 172 -8.46 14.43 -0.08
CA LYS A 172 -7.92 15.27 -1.14
C LYS A 172 -9.00 15.76 -2.12
N ARG A 173 -10.03 14.94 -2.37
CA ARG A 173 -11.12 15.24 -3.32
C ARG A 173 -12.30 15.97 -2.67
N LYS A 174 -12.38 16.03 -1.34
CA LYS A 174 -13.43 16.78 -0.65
C LYS A 174 -13.25 18.28 -0.82
N PHE A 175 -14.39 19.02 -0.93
CA PHE A 175 -14.41 20.48 -0.83
C PHE A 175 -14.12 20.88 0.63
N PRO A 176 -13.32 21.92 0.88
CA PRO A 176 -12.63 22.78 -0.09
C PRO A 176 -11.19 22.35 -0.44
N ALA A 177 -10.68 21.23 0.10
CA ALA A 177 -9.30 20.74 -0.13
C ALA A 177 -9.00 20.50 -1.62
N VAL A 178 -9.98 20.06 -2.41
CA VAL A 178 -9.85 19.78 -3.85
C VAL A 178 -9.34 20.99 -4.65
N LEU A 179 -9.65 22.22 -4.22
CA LEU A 179 -9.24 23.46 -4.91
C LEU A 179 -7.73 23.72 -4.81
N ILE A 180 -7.10 23.24 -3.75
CA ILE A 180 -5.71 23.58 -3.39
C ILE A 180 -4.78 22.36 -3.36
N ALA A 181 -5.30 21.15 -3.18
CA ALA A 181 -4.51 19.93 -3.00
C ALA A 181 -3.47 19.73 -4.11
N ALA A 182 -3.84 19.92 -5.38
CA ALA A 182 -2.91 19.79 -6.50
C ALA A 182 -1.76 20.82 -6.47
N LYS A 183 -2.03 22.03 -5.99
CA LYS A 183 -1.04 23.11 -5.84
C LYS A 183 -0.10 22.86 -4.65
N LEU A 184 -0.60 22.13 -3.64
CA LEU A 184 0.16 21.74 -2.45
C LEU A 184 1.00 20.44 -2.66
N GLY A 185 1.11 19.93 -3.89
CA GLY A 185 1.91 18.76 -4.23
C GLY A 185 1.16 17.42 -4.17
N HIS A 186 -0.14 17.43 -3.87
CA HIS A 186 -0.98 16.22 -3.78
C HIS A 186 -1.77 15.97 -5.07
N ARG A 187 -1.08 15.99 -6.23
CA ARG A 187 -1.73 15.84 -7.55
C ARG A 187 -2.23 14.41 -7.78
N ASN A 188 -1.39 13.41 -7.53
CA ASN A 188 -1.68 12.02 -7.84
C ASN A 188 -2.42 11.32 -6.70
N ASP A 189 -3.31 10.40 -7.06
CA ASP A 189 -3.95 9.52 -6.10
C ASP A 189 -3.00 8.41 -5.66
N ALA A 190 -3.15 7.95 -4.42
CA ALA A 190 -2.54 6.73 -3.97
C ALA A 190 -3.18 5.55 -4.71
N ALA A 191 -2.34 4.65 -5.26
CA ALA A 191 -2.81 3.43 -5.91
C ALA A 191 -3.51 2.52 -4.89
N MET A 192 -4.50 1.76 -5.35
CA MET A 192 -5.12 0.71 -4.54
C MET A 192 -4.41 -0.62 -4.79
N TRP A 193 -4.32 -1.46 -3.77
CA TRP A 193 -3.91 -2.84 -3.94
C TRP A 193 -5.12 -3.67 -4.37
N GLU A 194 -5.31 -3.83 -5.68
CA GLU A 194 -6.38 -4.63 -6.25
C GLU A 194 -5.93 -6.09 -6.39
N LEU A 195 -6.74 -7.02 -5.91
CA LEU A 195 -6.59 -8.44 -6.23
C LEU A 195 -7.15 -8.68 -7.64
N GLN A 196 -6.47 -9.53 -8.43
CA GLN A 196 -7.01 -9.96 -9.74
C GLN A 196 -8.40 -10.63 -9.64
N ASP A 197 -8.79 -11.10 -8.46
CA ASP A 197 -10.12 -11.68 -8.19
C ASP A 197 -11.27 -10.67 -8.26
N ASP A 198 -11.03 -9.37 -8.11
CA ASP A 198 -12.09 -8.37 -8.25
C ASP A 198 -12.51 -8.17 -9.71
N ALA A 199 -11.64 -8.47 -10.68
CA ALA A 199 -12.01 -8.51 -12.09
C ALA A 199 -12.97 -9.67 -12.40
N ALA A 200 -12.86 -10.79 -11.69
CA ALA A 200 -13.76 -11.94 -11.83
C ALA A 200 -15.13 -11.72 -11.15
N ARG A 201 -15.22 -10.87 -10.14
CA ARG A 201 -16.48 -10.52 -9.45
C ARG A 201 -17.30 -9.44 -10.17
N GLN A 202 -16.70 -8.73 -11.12
CA GLN A 202 -17.35 -7.69 -11.92
C GLN A 202 -17.86 -8.21 -13.28
N ALA A 203 -17.68 -9.50 -13.59
CA ALA A 203 -18.33 -10.10 -14.74
C ALA A 203 -19.82 -10.31 -14.43
N PRO A 204 -20.75 -9.82 -15.29
CA PRO A 204 -22.19 -9.87 -15.09
C PRO A 204 -22.73 -11.30 -15.15
#